data_46d4bd7ce31ce5c292845164d7aa19e4
#
_entry.id   46d4bd7ce31ce5c292845164d7aa19e4
#
_cell.length_a   1.000
_cell.length_b   1.000
_cell.length_c   1.000
_cell.angle_alpha   90.00
_cell.angle_beta   90.00
_cell.angle_gamma   90.00
#
_symmetry.space_group_name_H-M   'P 1'
#
loop_
_entity.id
_entity.type
_entity.pdbx_description
1 polymer ?
#
loop_
_entity_poly.entity_id
_entity_poly.type
_entity_poly.pdbx_seq_one_letter_code
_entity_poly.pdbx_strand_id
1 'polypeptide(L)'
;MSNYTNLKLTIDNHVAVLTLNNPPAHTWTKESLASLKQLINDLNANKQVTALVVHGDGEKFFSAGADLNSFASGDKGQAAEMAMAFGEAFEALSNFRGVSIACINGYAMGGGLECALACDIRIAESHAQMALPELSVGLLPCAGGTQNLPWLVGEGWAKRMILCGERIKADKALQIGLVEEVVESGKGLETALELAQKVAKQSPDAIASSKTLIMSARYQPPSFNWIKERELFIKLFDGDNQKEGVNAFLEKRSPEWK
;
A
#
# COMPACT_ATOMS: atom_id res chain seq x y z
N MET A 1 13.26 16.57 11.38
CA MET A 1 12.86 15.58 10.37
C MET A 1 13.13 14.21 10.94
N SER A 2 12.11 13.37 11.06
CA SER A 2 12.30 11.97 11.51
C SER A 2 13.18 11.26 10.49
N ASN A 3 14.24 10.61 10.95
CA ASN A 3 15.19 9.93 10.07
C ASN A 3 14.74 8.48 9.94
N TYR A 4 13.99 8.16 8.86
CA TYR A 4 13.53 6.80 8.58
C TYR A 4 14.59 6.04 7.80
N THR A 5 15.06 4.91 8.33
CA THR A 5 16.14 4.11 7.70
C THR A 5 15.70 3.60 6.34
N ASN A 6 16.51 3.88 5.31
CA ASN A 6 16.28 3.45 3.92
C ASN A 6 14.96 3.95 3.30
N LEU A 7 14.36 4.99 3.85
CA LEU A 7 13.11 5.57 3.41
C LEU A 7 13.26 7.10 3.35
N LYS A 8 12.74 7.72 2.29
CA LYS A 8 12.64 9.17 2.17
C LYS A 8 11.17 9.55 2.17
N LEU A 9 10.78 10.50 2.99
CA LEU A 9 9.41 11.02 3.07
C LEU A 9 9.40 12.49 2.69
N THR A 10 8.52 12.84 1.77
CA THR A 10 8.13 14.23 1.49
C THR A 10 6.63 14.38 1.66
N ILE A 11 6.19 15.52 2.15
CA ILE A 11 4.76 15.84 2.30
C ILE A 11 4.54 17.20 1.62
N ASP A 12 3.64 17.22 0.68
CA ASP A 12 3.17 18.46 0.05
C ASP A 12 1.64 18.52 0.17
N ASN A 13 1.16 19.58 0.83
CA ASN A 13 -0.25 19.73 1.16
C ASN A 13 -0.79 18.48 1.90
N HIS A 14 -1.69 17.71 1.28
CA HIS A 14 -2.35 16.54 1.85
C HIS A 14 -1.79 15.21 1.35
N VAL A 15 -0.73 15.25 0.53
CA VAL A 15 -0.13 14.08 -0.12
C VAL A 15 1.26 13.82 0.45
N ALA A 16 1.47 12.62 0.96
CA ALA A 16 2.77 12.10 1.33
C ALA A 16 3.35 11.26 0.18
N VAL A 17 4.64 11.40 -0.08
CA VAL A 17 5.39 10.54 -1.01
C VAL A 17 6.49 9.83 -0.24
N LEU A 18 6.40 8.51 -0.22
CA LEU A 18 7.37 7.61 0.36
C LEU A 18 8.23 7.01 -0.74
N THR A 19 9.52 7.33 -0.74
CA THR A 19 10.49 6.74 -1.64
C THR A 19 11.27 5.64 -0.92
N LEU A 20 11.22 4.41 -1.44
CA LEU A 20 12.06 3.30 -0.98
C LEU A 20 13.49 3.55 -1.46
N ASN A 21 14.44 3.64 -0.54
CA ASN A 21 15.80 4.10 -0.82
C ASN A 21 16.86 3.26 -0.12
N ASN A 22 16.91 1.98 -0.47
CA ASN A 22 17.97 1.05 -0.08
C ASN A 22 18.65 0.47 -1.35
N PRO A 23 19.53 1.24 -2.02
CA PRO A 23 20.17 0.80 -3.25
C PRO A 23 21.03 -0.46 -3.02
N PRO A 24 21.20 -1.33 -4.06
CA PRO A 24 20.74 -1.09 -5.44
C PRO A 24 19.29 -1.56 -5.71
N ALA A 25 18.66 -2.31 -4.83
CA ALA A 25 17.42 -3.02 -5.15
C ALA A 25 16.29 -2.78 -4.14
N HIS A 26 16.45 -1.84 -3.24
CA HIS A 26 15.48 -1.44 -2.22
C HIS A 26 14.96 -2.63 -1.39
N THR A 27 15.90 -3.50 -0.97
CA THR A 27 15.58 -4.63 -0.09
C THR A 27 15.18 -4.15 1.29
N TRP A 28 14.27 -4.89 1.90
CA TRP A 28 13.80 -4.65 3.25
C TRP A 28 14.77 -5.25 4.27
N THR A 29 15.14 -4.43 5.26
CA THR A 29 15.85 -4.84 6.47
C THR A 29 14.93 -4.67 7.68
N LYS A 30 15.29 -5.27 8.83
CA LYS A 30 14.54 -5.11 10.08
C LYS A 30 14.37 -3.64 10.46
N GLU A 31 15.42 -2.84 10.27
CA GLU A 31 15.43 -1.39 10.58
C GLU A 31 14.51 -0.61 9.64
N SER A 32 14.52 -0.92 8.33
CA SER A 32 13.65 -0.24 7.38
C SER A 32 12.18 -0.61 7.55
N LEU A 33 11.87 -1.86 7.94
CA LEU A 33 10.51 -2.29 8.29
C LEU A 33 10.01 -1.59 9.56
N ALA A 34 10.84 -1.49 10.61
CA ALA A 34 10.50 -0.73 11.81
C ALA A 34 10.28 0.76 11.48
N SER A 35 11.12 1.32 10.61
CA SER A 35 10.97 2.70 10.12
C SER A 35 9.69 2.90 9.32
N LEU A 36 9.28 1.94 8.47
CA LEU A 36 8.01 2.01 7.75
C LEU A 36 6.82 2.02 8.72
N LYS A 37 6.80 1.10 9.69
CA LYS A 37 5.76 1.07 10.72
C LYS A 37 5.65 2.40 11.46
N GLN A 38 6.78 2.97 11.90
CA GLN A 38 6.81 4.25 12.58
C GLN A 38 6.31 5.38 11.68
N LEU A 39 6.77 5.44 10.43
CA LEU A 39 6.36 6.43 9.45
C LEU A 39 4.84 6.43 9.23
N ILE A 40 4.25 5.25 9.06
CA ILE A 40 2.80 5.14 8.88
C ILE A 40 2.04 5.59 10.14
N ASN A 41 2.54 5.27 11.34
CA ASN A 41 1.94 5.75 12.58
C ASN A 41 2.00 7.28 12.68
N ASP A 42 3.12 7.88 12.30
CA ASP A 42 3.29 9.35 12.28
C ASP A 42 2.34 10.00 11.27
N LEU A 43 2.18 9.40 10.08
CA LEU A 43 1.21 9.87 9.08
C LEU A 43 -0.24 9.72 9.57
N ASN A 44 -0.57 8.64 10.25
CA ASN A 44 -1.91 8.44 10.83
C ASN A 44 -2.23 9.46 11.94
N ALA A 45 -1.23 9.94 12.66
CA ALA A 45 -1.38 11.03 13.66
C ALA A 45 -1.59 12.39 12.97
N ASN A 46 -1.09 12.58 11.76
CA ASN A 46 -1.29 13.80 10.97
C ASN A 46 -2.56 13.69 10.13
N LYS A 47 -3.68 14.19 10.66
CA LYS A 47 -5.00 14.14 9.99
C LYS A 47 -5.05 14.90 8.66
N GLN A 48 -4.12 15.78 8.40
CA GLN A 48 -4.05 16.54 7.13
C GLN A 48 -3.55 15.68 5.97
N VAL A 49 -2.82 14.59 6.23
CA VAL A 49 -2.35 13.68 5.17
C VAL A 49 -3.43 12.66 4.85
N THR A 50 -3.96 12.73 3.64
CA THR A 50 -5.08 11.90 3.17
C THR A 50 -4.68 10.90 2.09
N ALA A 51 -3.52 11.10 1.45
CA ALA A 51 -2.99 10.20 0.44
C ALA A 51 -1.50 9.92 0.67
N LEU A 52 -1.09 8.69 0.37
CA LEU A 52 0.30 8.24 0.42
C LEU A 52 0.66 7.57 -0.91
N VAL A 53 1.67 8.08 -1.59
CA VAL A 53 2.27 7.42 -2.76
C VAL A 53 3.54 6.71 -2.31
N VAL A 54 3.69 5.44 -2.69
CA VAL A 54 4.88 4.62 -2.42
C VAL A 54 5.54 4.24 -3.74
N HIS A 55 6.83 4.53 -3.90
CA HIS A 55 7.59 4.14 -5.09
C HIS A 55 9.06 3.82 -4.75
N GLY A 56 9.77 3.12 -5.65
CA GLY A 56 11.22 2.90 -5.52
C GLY A 56 12.04 4.07 -6.07
N ASP A 57 13.22 4.34 -5.52
CA ASP A 57 14.17 5.32 -6.06
C ASP A 57 14.77 4.80 -7.37
N GLY A 58 14.81 5.60 -8.42
CA GLY A 58 15.26 5.21 -9.77
C GLY A 58 14.20 4.44 -10.57
N GLU A 59 14.64 3.73 -11.61
CA GLU A 59 13.72 3.17 -12.63
C GLU A 59 13.65 1.63 -12.63
N LYS A 60 14.58 0.96 -11.94
CA LYS A 60 14.75 -0.50 -12.09
C LYS A 60 13.95 -1.30 -11.07
N PHE A 61 13.87 -0.82 -9.85
CA PHE A 61 13.22 -1.54 -8.76
C PHE A 61 12.19 -0.68 -8.05
N PHE A 62 11.02 -1.24 -7.85
CA PHE A 62 10.16 -0.83 -6.76
C PHE A 62 10.77 -1.36 -5.45
N SER A 63 10.90 -2.69 -5.32
CA SER A 63 11.67 -3.37 -4.27
C SER A 63 11.89 -4.84 -4.65
N ALA A 64 13.10 -5.34 -4.38
CA ALA A 64 13.44 -6.76 -4.57
C ALA A 64 13.02 -7.65 -3.40
N GLY A 65 12.34 -7.12 -2.39
CA GLY A 65 11.85 -7.88 -1.25
C GLY A 65 12.83 -7.93 -0.10
N ALA A 66 12.87 -9.04 0.62
CA ALA A 66 13.73 -9.22 1.77
C ALA A 66 15.23 -9.27 1.40
N ASP A 67 16.08 -8.78 2.27
CA ASP A 67 17.50 -9.10 2.21
C ASP A 67 17.70 -10.56 2.67
N LEU A 68 17.96 -11.45 1.70
CA LEU A 68 18.12 -12.88 1.96
C LEU A 68 19.28 -13.23 2.89
N ASN A 69 20.27 -12.32 3.04
CA ASN A 69 21.34 -12.52 4.01
C ASN A 69 20.79 -12.65 5.44
N SER A 70 19.66 -12.01 5.72
CA SER A 70 18.99 -12.10 7.02
C SER A 70 18.47 -13.51 7.37
N PHE A 71 18.38 -14.40 6.38
CA PHE A 71 17.91 -15.79 6.56
C PHE A 71 19.01 -16.83 6.37
N ALA A 72 20.23 -16.42 5.99
CA ALA A 72 21.32 -17.34 5.63
C ALA A 72 21.78 -18.24 6.79
N SER A 73 21.62 -17.79 8.05
CA SER A 73 21.98 -18.58 9.23
C SER A 73 21.06 -19.79 9.48
N GLY A 74 19.83 -19.76 8.95
CA GLY A 74 18.78 -20.73 9.27
C GLY A 74 18.26 -20.63 10.72
N ASP A 75 18.61 -19.56 11.45
CA ASP A 75 18.17 -19.35 12.83
C ASP A 75 16.67 -19.04 12.88
N LYS A 76 15.93 -19.89 13.59
CA LYS A 76 14.48 -19.76 13.73
C LYS A 76 14.06 -18.50 14.49
N GLY A 77 14.87 -18.03 15.45
CA GLY A 77 14.59 -16.80 16.20
C GLY A 77 14.69 -15.58 15.30
N GLN A 78 15.77 -15.47 14.51
CA GLN A 78 15.94 -14.41 13.53
C GLN A 78 14.83 -14.44 12.45
N ALA A 79 14.46 -15.63 11.99
CA ALA A 79 13.36 -15.77 11.03
C ALA A 79 12.02 -15.28 11.61
N ALA A 80 11.73 -15.61 12.89
CA ALA A 80 10.53 -15.15 13.57
C ALA A 80 10.51 -13.62 13.74
N GLU A 81 11.62 -13.01 14.14
CA GLU A 81 11.75 -11.55 14.27
C GLU A 81 11.53 -10.83 12.93
N MET A 82 12.10 -11.36 11.85
CA MET A 82 11.92 -10.81 10.51
C MET A 82 10.48 -10.93 10.02
N ALA A 83 9.86 -12.11 10.21
CA ALA A 83 8.46 -12.33 9.81
C ALA A 83 7.51 -11.39 10.57
N MET A 84 7.73 -11.18 11.87
CA MET A 84 6.98 -10.22 12.67
C MET A 84 7.20 -8.78 12.18
N ALA A 85 8.44 -8.38 11.89
CA ALA A 85 8.75 -7.05 11.40
C ALA A 85 8.06 -6.75 10.06
N PHE A 86 8.06 -7.72 9.14
CA PHE A 86 7.33 -7.63 7.86
C PHE A 86 5.82 -7.52 8.08
N GLY A 87 5.24 -8.41 8.89
CA GLY A 87 3.82 -8.40 9.21
C GLY A 87 3.39 -7.06 9.78
N GLU A 88 4.02 -6.62 10.85
CA GLU A 88 3.68 -5.36 11.54
C GLU A 88 3.83 -4.12 10.63
N ALA A 89 4.86 -4.07 9.77
CA ALA A 89 5.08 -2.94 8.88
C ALA A 89 4.00 -2.86 7.78
N PHE A 90 3.65 -4.01 7.17
CA PHE A 90 2.68 -4.01 6.07
C PHE A 90 1.23 -4.01 6.57
N GLU A 91 0.97 -4.53 7.75
CA GLU A 91 -0.30 -4.30 8.46
C GLU A 91 -0.49 -2.82 8.78
N ALA A 92 0.55 -2.12 9.27
CA ALA A 92 0.48 -0.69 9.48
C ALA A 92 0.18 0.06 8.17
N LEU A 93 0.87 -0.29 7.06
CA LEU A 93 0.63 0.30 5.74
C LEU A 93 -0.81 0.06 5.25
N SER A 94 -1.33 -1.16 5.39
CA SER A 94 -2.72 -1.48 5.04
C SER A 94 -3.73 -0.68 5.88
N ASN A 95 -3.38 -0.38 7.13
CA ASN A 95 -4.19 0.39 8.06
C ASN A 95 -3.89 1.92 8.02
N PHE A 96 -3.16 2.40 7.02
CA PHE A 96 -3.05 3.84 6.79
C PHE A 96 -4.45 4.43 6.62
N ARG A 97 -4.79 5.45 7.40
CA ARG A 97 -6.16 6.01 7.44
C ARG A 97 -6.62 6.67 6.14
N GLY A 98 -5.68 7.18 5.35
CA GLY A 98 -5.91 7.71 4.01
C GLY A 98 -5.84 6.62 2.93
N VAL A 99 -5.71 7.04 1.68
CA VAL A 99 -5.53 6.13 0.53
C VAL A 99 -4.05 5.99 0.21
N SER A 100 -3.56 4.75 0.20
CA SER A 100 -2.19 4.41 -0.20
C SER A 100 -2.16 3.92 -1.66
N ILE A 101 -1.20 4.44 -2.45
CA ILE A 101 -1.03 4.16 -3.87
C ILE A 101 0.39 3.65 -4.10
N ALA A 102 0.53 2.38 -4.50
CA ALA A 102 1.81 1.84 -4.93
C ALA A 102 2.05 2.20 -6.41
N CYS A 103 3.10 2.97 -6.68
CA CYS A 103 3.62 3.20 -8.02
C CYS A 103 4.73 2.19 -8.27
N ILE A 104 4.40 1.08 -8.97
CA ILE A 104 5.33 0.00 -9.26
C ILE A 104 6.19 0.39 -10.47
N ASN A 105 7.27 1.11 -10.21
CA ASN A 105 8.19 1.68 -11.20
C ASN A 105 9.31 0.73 -11.63
N GLY A 106 9.15 -0.58 -11.47
CA GLY A 106 10.13 -1.58 -11.84
C GLY A 106 9.83 -2.96 -11.25
N TYR A 107 10.88 -3.68 -10.86
CA TYR A 107 10.72 -4.99 -10.24
C TYR A 107 10.11 -4.88 -8.84
N ALA A 108 9.00 -5.60 -8.60
CA ALA A 108 8.38 -5.79 -7.29
C ALA A 108 8.37 -7.29 -6.97
N MET A 109 9.32 -7.75 -6.17
CA MET A 109 9.58 -9.16 -5.91
C MET A 109 9.42 -9.50 -4.43
N GLY A 110 8.78 -10.63 -4.13
CA GLY A 110 8.61 -11.10 -2.75
C GLY A 110 7.99 -10.04 -1.85
N GLY A 111 8.63 -9.74 -0.71
CA GLY A 111 8.23 -8.66 0.18
C GLY A 111 8.08 -7.28 -0.49
N GLY A 112 8.69 -7.06 -1.67
CA GLY A 112 8.45 -5.87 -2.48
C GLY A 112 7.05 -5.87 -3.10
N LEU A 113 6.59 -7.00 -3.62
CA LEU A 113 5.22 -7.13 -4.09
C LEU A 113 4.23 -7.12 -2.91
N GLU A 114 4.57 -7.75 -1.78
CA GLU A 114 3.73 -7.72 -0.57
C GLU A 114 3.51 -6.30 -0.06
N CYS A 115 4.54 -5.42 -0.14
CA CYS A 115 4.39 -3.98 0.14
C CYS A 115 3.36 -3.31 -0.79
N ALA A 116 3.45 -3.58 -2.11
CA ALA A 116 2.48 -3.05 -3.06
C ALA A 116 1.05 -3.62 -2.83
N LEU A 117 0.93 -4.89 -2.44
CA LEU A 117 -0.35 -5.53 -2.08
C LEU A 117 -0.94 -4.99 -0.77
N ALA A 118 -0.13 -4.42 0.10
CA ALA A 118 -0.57 -3.75 1.31
C ALA A 118 -1.11 -2.33 1.04
N CYS A 119 -0.82 -1.75 -0.12
CA CYS A 119 -1.43 -0.49 -0.56
C CYS A 119 -2.85 -0.71 -1.08
N ASP A 120 -3.65 0.37 -1.09
CA ASP A 120 -5.05 0.32 -1.56
C ASP A 120 -5.13 0.19 -3.08
N ILE A 121 -4.30 0.94 -3.80
CA ILE A 121 -4.30 1.04 -5.27
C ILE A 121 -2.89 0.79 -5.79
N ARG A 122 -2.76 0.16 -6.95
CA ARG A 122 -1.49 -0.12 -7.62
C ARG A 122 -1.51 0.41 -9.05
N ILE A 123 -0.50 1.21 -9.39
CA ILE A 123 -0.21 1.68 -10.75
C ILE A 123 1.13 1.08 -11.13
N ALA A 124 1.23 0.43 -12.28
CA ALA A 124 2.48 -0.14 -12.75
C ALA A 124 3.00 0.58 -13.99
N GLU A 125 4.31 0.77 -14.06
CA GLU A 125 4.95 1.18 -15.31
C GLU A 125 5.04 -0.02 -16.26
N SER A 126 4.95 0.21 -17.57
CA SER A 126 4.84 -0.81 -18.61
C SER A 126 5.96 -1.86 -18.58
N HIS A 127 7.15 -1.51 -18.08
CA HIS A 127 8.29 -2.42 -17.93
C HIS A 127 8.31 -3.18 -16.60
N ALA A 128 7.41 -2.85 -15.66
CA ALA A 128 7.38 -3.46 -14.34
C ALA A 128 7.11 -4.97 -14.39
N GLN A 129 7.69 -5.67 -13.44
CA GLN A 129 7.49 -7.11 -13.27
C GLN A 129 7.25 -7.43 -11.80
N MET A 130 6.32 -8.34 -11.55
CA MET A 130 5.84 -8.69 -10.22
C MET A 130 5.86 -10.19 -10.00
N ALA A 131 6.33 -10.64 -8.83
CA ALA A 131 6.34 -12.06 -8.45
C ALA A 131 6.37 -12.24 -6.93
N LEU A 132 5.92 -13.42 -6.48
CA LEU A 132 6.14 -13.95 -5.12
C LEU A 132 6.98 -15.23 -5.23
N PRO A 133 8.32 -15.12 -5.42
CA PRO A 133 9.18 -16.26 -5.74
C PRO A 133 9.74 -16.98 -4.49
N GLU A 134 9.22 -16.73 -3.31
CA GLU A 134 9.74 -17.20 -2.02
C GLU A 134 9.95 -18.71 -1.96
N LEU A 135 9.10 -19.49 -2.63
CA LEU A 135 9.19 -20.94 -2.64
C LEU A 135 10.46 -21.45 -3.31
N SER A 136 11.05 -20.67 -4.22
CA SER A 136 12.32 -21.03 -4.87
C SER A 136 13.52 -21.06 -3.92
N VAL A 137 13.37 -20.41 -2.76
CA VAL A 137 14.39 -20.38 -1.68
C VAL A 137 13.90 -21.09 -0.40
N GLY A 138 12.83 -21.90 -0.50
CA GLY A 138 12.31 -22.68 0.62
C GLY A 138 11.52 -21.86 1.65
N LEU A 139 11.07 -20.65 1.29
CA LEU A 139 10.27 -19.77 2.12
C LEU A 139 8.85 -19.64 1.56
N LEU A 140 7.99 -18.91 2.24
CA LEU A 140 6.67 -18.50 1.75
C LEU A 140 6.47 -16.98 1.96
N PRO A 141 5.56 -16.35 1.22
CA PRO A 141 5.18 -14.95 1.47
C PRO A 141 4.57 -14.84 2.87
N CYS A 142 5.18 -14.04 3.75
CA CYS A 142 4.78 -13.96 5.16
C CYS A 142 4.22 -12.60 5.60
N ALA A 143 4.08 -11.66 4.66
CA ALA A 143 3.64 -10.30 4.93
C ALA A 143 2.31 -9.95 4.20
N GLY A 144 1.43 -10.92 4.10
CA GLY A 144 0.10 -10.77 3.51
C GLY A 144 -0.04 -11.19 2.05
N GLY A 145 1.04 -11.61 1.38
CA GLY A 145 0.99 -12.05 -0.02
C GLY A 145 0.02 -13.20 -0.27
N THR A 146 0.01 -14.20 0.60
CA THR A 146 -0.91 -15.35 0.52
C THR A 146 -2.37 -14.97 0.80
N GLN A 147 -2.61 -13.83 1.42
CA GLN A 147 -3.95 -13.35 1.81
C GLN A 147 -4.48 -12.30 0.82
N ASN A 148 -3.66 -11.29 0.48
CA ASN A 148 -4.09 -10.17 -0.36
C ASN A 148 -4.15 -10.55 -1.85
N LEU A 149 -3.17 -11.33 -2.35
CA LEU A 149 -3.11 -11.67 -3.77
C LEU A 149 -4.36 -12.41 -4.27
N PRO A 150 -4.89 -13.46 -3.59
CA PRO A 150 -6.08 -14.17 -4.05
C PRO A 150 -7.34 -13.30 -4.13
N TRP A 151 -7.44 -12.26 -3.31
CA TRP A 151 -8.54 -11.30 -3.39
C TRP A 151 -8.54 -10.45 -4.65
N LEU A 152 -7.36 -10.15 -5.17
CA LEU A 152 -7.20 -9.32 -6.37
C LEU A 152 -7.32 -10.16 -7.65
N VAL A 153 -6.57 -11.26 -7.73
CA VAL A 153 -6.39 -12.00 -9.00
C VAL A 153 -7.14 -13.33 -9.04
N GLY A 154 -7.82 -13.68 -7.96
CA GLY A 154 -8.44 -14.98 -7.78
C GLY A 154 -7.42 -16.08 -7.42
N GLU A 155 -7.94 -17.19 -6.89
CA GLU A 155 -7.12 -18.28 -6.35
C GLU A 155 -6.20 -18.93 -7.39
N GLY A 156 -6.69 -19.06 -8.63
CA GLY A 156 -5.93 -19.69 -9.72
C GLY A 156 -4.64 -18.93 -10.07
N TRP A 157 -4.73 -17.63 -10.27
CA TRP A 157 -3.56 -16.80 -10.55
C TRP A 157 -2.66 -16.66 -9.33
N ALA A 158 -3.22 -16.54 -8.13
CA ALA A 158 -2.42 -16.53 -6.91
C ALA A 158 -1.57 -17.81 -6.77
N LYS A 159 -2.15 -18.99 -7.04
CA LYS A 159 -1.41 -20.26 -7.05
C LYS A 159 -0.31 -20.29 -8.10
N ARG A 160 -0.56 -19.78 -9.32
CA ARG A 160 0.49 -19.67 -10.35
C ARG A 160 1.64 -18.79 -9.91
N MET A 161 1.35 -17.61 -9.38
CA MET A 161 2.40 -16.66 -8.94
C MET A 161 3.19 -17.19 -7.74
N ILE A 162 2.52 -17.82 -6.77
CA ILE A 162 3.16 -18.30 -5.54
C ILE A 162 3.74 -19.71 -5.74
N LEU A 163 2.91 -20.69 -6.13
CA LEU A 163 3.32 -22.10 -6.13
C LEU A 163 4.17 -22.46 -7.34
N CYS A 164 3.97 -21.79 -8.48
CA CYS A 164 4.77 -22.01 -9.68
C CYS A 164 5.88 -20.95 -9.86
N GLY A 165 5.94 -19.93 -8.98
CA GLY A 165 6.93 -18.85 -9.06
C GLY A 165 6.78 -17.98 -10.32
N GLU A 166 5.57 -17.92 -10.90
CA GLU A 166 5.34 -17.22 -12.15
C GLU A 166 5.51 -15.71 -11.98
N ARG A 167 6.37 -15.13 -12.83
CA ARG A 167 6.60 -13.70 -12.89
C ARG A 167 5.61 -13.06 -13.87
N ILE A 168 4.91 -12.03 -13.42
CA ILE A 168 3.87 -11.34 -14.18
C ILE A 168 4.40 -9.99 -14.66
N LYS A 169 4.24 -9.69 -15.96
CA LYS A 169 4.50 -8.37 -16.55
C LYS A 169 3.30 -7.45 -16.35
N ALA A 170 3.51 -6.14 -16.50
CA ALA A 170 2.50 -5.11 -16.28
C ALA A 170 1.19 -5.34 -17.03
N ASP A 171 1.24 -5.65 -18.33
CA ASP A 171 0.02 -5.91 -19.14
C ASP A 171 -0.79 -7.08 -18.59
N LYS A 172 -0.10 -8.17 -18.21
CA LYS A 172 -0.78 -9.32 -17.60
C LYS A 172 -1.31 -8.99 -16.22
N ALA A 173 -0.58 -8.19 -15.45
CA ALA A 173 -1.01 -7.73 -14.13
C ALA A 173 -2.34 -6.95 -14.22
N LEU A 174 -2.48 -6.06 -15.21
CA LEU A 174 -3.73 -5.35 -15.47
C LEU A 174 -4.87 -6.32 -15.86
N GLN A 175 -4.60 -7.26 -16.77
CA GLN A 175 -5.61 -8.24 -17.24
C GLN A 175 -6.19 -9.10 -16.12
N ILE A 176 -5.37 -9.43 -15.11
CA ILE A 176 -5.79 -10.30 -13.99
C ILE A 176 -6.25 -9.52 -12.75
N GLY A 177 -6.22 -8.19 -12.78
CA GLY A 177 -6.62 -7.33 -11.66
C GLY A 177 -5.58 -7.23 -10.55
N LEU A 178 -4.29 -7.51 -10.84
CA LEU A 178 -3.20 -7.31 -9.88
C LEU A 178 -2.86 -5.83 -9.70
N VAL A 179 -2.99 -5.06 -10.79
CA VAL A 179 -2.86 -3.60 -10.80
C VAL A 179 -4.09 -2.97 -11.44
N GLU A 180 -4.40 -1.75 -11.03
CA GLU A 180 -5.57 -1.01 -11.51
C GLU A 180 -5.26 -0.20 -12.77
N GLU A 181 -3.97 0.14 -13.01
CA GLU A 181 -3.57 0.93 -14.18
C GLU A 181 -2.14 0.56 -14.61
N VAL A 182 -1.88 0.66 -15.93
CA VAL A 182 -0.54 0.54 -16.52
C VAL A 182 -0.26 1.80 -17.32
N VAL A 183 0.90 2.40 -17.08
CA VAL A 183 1.34 3.63 -17.73
C VAL A 183 2.71 3.44 -18.39
N GLU A 184 3.10 4.37 -19.25
CA GLU A 184 4.43 4.38 -19.86
C GLU A 184 5.54 4.46 -18.79
N SER A 185 6.72 3.92 -19.12
CA SER A 185 7.91 4.01 -18.28
C SER A 185 8.23 5.46 -17.94
N GLY A 186 8.48 5.74 -16.65
CA GLY A 186 8.76 7.07 -16.15
C GLY A 186 7.51 7.94 -15.88
N LYS A 187 6.30 7.43 -16.14
CA LYS A 187 5.05 8.16 -15.90
C LYS A 187 4.31 7.72 -14.63
N GLY A 188 4.79 6.70 -13.96
CA GLY A 188 4.10 6.11 -12.81
C GLY A 188 3.92 7.09 -11.65
N LEU A 189 4.97 7.80 -11.26
CA LEU A 189 4.90 8.74 -10.15
C LEU A 189 3.97 9.94 -10.45
N GLU A 190 4.03 10.49 -11.67
CA GLU A 190 3.15 11.57 -12.11
C GLU A 190 1.67 11.15 -12.00
N THR A 191 1.33 9.98 -12.56
CA THR A 191 -0.05 9.44 -12.52
C THR A 191 -0.50 9.14 -11.08
N ALA A 192 0.37 8.57 -10.24
CA ALA A 192 0.06 8.31 -8.84
C ALA A 192 -0.19 9.61 -8.06
N LEU A 193 0.56 10.67 -8.33
CA LEU A 193 0.36 11.99 -7.72
C LEU A 193 -0.95 12.64 -8.17
N GLU A 194 -1.32 12.53 -9.46
CA GLU A 194 -2.62 13.02 -9.95
C GLU A 194 -3.79 12.31 -9.25
N LEU A 195 -3.68 10.99 -9.04
CA LEU A 195 -4.68 10.23 -8.31
C LEU A 195 -4.71 10.64 -6.82
N ALA A 196 -3.54 10.79 -6.20
CA ALA A 196 -3.44 11.26 -4.82
C ALA A 196 -4.04 12.66 -4.62
N GLN A 197 -3.89 13.56 -5.59
CA GLN A 197 -4.52 14.88 -5.56
C GLN A 197 -6.06 14.82 -5.68
N LYS A 198 -6.61 13.81 -6.40
CA LYS A 198 -8.06 13.58 -6.41
C LYS A 198 -8.55 13.11 -5.03
N VAL A 199 -7.78 12.26 -4.36
CA VAL A 199 -8.05 11.82 -2.98
C VAL A 199 -8.00 13.01 -2.02
N ALA A 200 -7.01 13.89 -2.14
CA ALA A 200 -6.82 15.06 -1.28
C ALA A 200 -8.00 16.05 -1.31
N LYS A 201 -8.85 15.99 -2.34
CA LYS A 201 -10.09 16.78 -2.43
C LYS A 201 -11.28 16.16 -1.67
N GLN A 202 -11.13 14.96 -1.15
CA GLN A 202 -12.20 14.25 -0.44
C GLN A 202 -12.08 14.44 1.09
N SER A 203 -13.19 14.31 1.80
CA SER A 203 -13.21 14.38 3.26
C SER A 203 -12.33 13.30 3.90
N PRO A 204 -11.36 13.67 4.76
CA PRO A 204 -10.47 12.72 5.44
C PRO A 204 -11.23 11.68 6.27
N ASP A 205 -12.29 12.09 6.95
CA ASP A 205 -13.07 11.20 7.82
C ASP A 205 -13.96 10.25 7.01
N ALA A 206 -14.49 10.72 5.87
CA ALA A 206 -15.26 9.89 4.95
C ALA A 206 -14.36 8.85 4.26
N ILE A 207 -13.14 9.22 3.86
CA ILE A 207 -12.13 8.28 3.34
C ILE A 207 -11.87 7.17 4.35
N ALA A 208 -11.50 7.53 5.59
CA ALA A 208 -11.13 6.55 6.62
C ALA A 208 -12.28 5.59 6.93
N SER A 209 -13.51 6.11 7.03
CA SER A 209 -14.72 5.32 7.29
C SER A 209 -15.04 4.38 6.11
N SER A 210 -15.01 4.90 4.88
CA SER A 210 -15.29 4.11 3.67
C SER A 210 -14.25 3.00 3.46
N LYS A 211 -12.95 3.32 3.61
CA LYS A 211 -11.87 2.33 3.53
C LYS A 211 -12.05 1.21 4.54
N THR A 212 -12.37 1.54 5.80
CA THR A 212 -12.64 0.55 6.84
C THR A 212 -13.75 -0.42 6.44
N LEU A 213 -14.84 0.09 5.87
CA LEU A 213 -15.96 -0.73 5.41
C LEU A 213 -15.58 -1.61 4.21
N ILE A 214 -14.89 -1.05 3.21
CA ILE A 214 -14.42 -1.80 2.04
C ILE A 214 -13.50 -2.95 2.48
N MET A 215 -12.55 -2.68 3.36
CA MET A 215 -11.65 -3.72 3.86
C MET A 215 -12.40 -4.79 4.67
N SER A 216 -13.36 -4.40 5.51
CA SER A 216 -14.14 -5.35 6.31
C SER A 216 -15.00 -6.28 5.47
N ALA A 217 -15.36 -5.90 4.25
CA ALA A 217 -16.10 -6.76 3.33
C ALA A 217 -15.37 -8.05 2.94
N ARG A 218 -14.04 -8.12 3.18
CA ARG A 218 -13.23 -9.32 2.93
C ARG A 218 -13.49 -10.46 3.93
N TYR A 219 -13.95 -10.14 5.15
CA TYR A 219 -14.07 -11.12 6.23
C TYR A 219 -15.38 -11.04 7.03
N GLN A 220 -16.22 -10.04 6.75
CA GLN A 220 -17.52 -9.88 7.41
C GLN A 220 -18.67 -10.10 6.40
N PRO A 221 -19.77 -10.76 6.82
CA PRO A 221 -20.93 -10.90 5.96
C PRO A 221 -21.59 -9.53 5.69
N PRO A 222 -22.20 -9.31 4.52
CA PRO A 222 -22.83 -8.04 4.17
C PRO A 222 -23.85 -7.54 5.20
N SER A 223 -24.63 -8.42 5.81
CA SER A 223 -25.61 -8.06 6.84
C SER A 223 -25.02 -7.37 8.06
N PHE A 224 -23.81 -7.77 8.46
CA PHE A 224 -23.06 -7.13 9.53
C PHE A 224 -22.53 -5.75 9.08
N ASN A 225 -21.97 -5.69 7.89
CA ASN A 225 -21.41 -4.45 7.35
C ASN A 225 -22.47 -3.38 7.08
N TRP A 226 -23.70 -3.72 6.70
CA TRP A 226 -24.79 -2.73 6.54
C TRP A 226 -25.13 -1.99 7.82
N ILE A 227 -25.06 -2.65 8.97
CA ILE A 227 -25.26 -1.99 10.28
C ILE A 227 -24.09 -1.03 10.53
N LYS A 228 -22.88 -1.51 10.36
CA LYS A 228 -21.64 -0.75 10.57
C LYS A 228 -21.56 0.47 9.63
N GLU A 229 -21.99 0.33 8.39
CA GLU A 229 -22.05 1.40 7.40
C GLU A 229 -22.91 2.56 7.87
N ARG A 230 -24.12 2.26 8.39
CA ARG A 230 -25.03 3.28 8.93
C ARG A 230 -24.46 3.95 10.20
N GLU A 231 -23.84 3.17 11.08
CA GLU A 231 -23.19 3.70 12.28
C GLU A 231 -22.06 4.68 11.91
N LEU A 232 -21.20 4.31 10.98
CA LEU A 232 -20.10 5.17 10.52
C LEU A 232 -20.63 6.39 9.75
N PHE A 233 -21.67 6.23 8.93
CA PHE A 233 -22.34 7.36 8.27
C PHE A 233 -22.85 8.39 9.29
N ILE A 234 -23.57 7.95 10.31
CA ILE A 234 -24.07 8.84 11.38
C ILE A 234 -22.91 9.51 12.12
N LYS A 235 -21.84 8.76 12.40
CA LYS A 235 -20.66 9.26 13.11
C LYS A 235 -19.96 10.40 12.37
N LEU A 236 -20.06 10.49 11.04
CA LEU A 236 -19.50 11.63 10.29
C LEU A 236 -20.13 12.97 10.70
N PHE A 237 -21.34 12.98 11.24
CA PHE A 237 -22.04 14.19 11.71
C PHE A 237 -21.51 14.69 13.05
N ASP A 238 -20.68 13.93 13.75
CA ASP A 238 -20.00 14.37 14.99
C ASP A 238 -18.84 15.34 14.71
N GLY A 239 -18.36 15.37 13.45
CA GLY A 239 -17.23 16.20 13.04
C GLY A 239 -17.63 17.40 12.16
N ASP A 240 -16.67 18.32 11.97
CA ASP A 240 -16.88 19.53 11.15
C ASP A 240 -16.89 19.24 9.65
N ASN A 241 -16.17 18.22 9.20
CA ASN A 241 -15.95 17.94 7.76
C ASN A 241 -17.24 17.61 7.01
N GLN A 242 -18.21 16.93 7.64
CA GLN A 242 -19.51 16.64 7.04
C GLN A 242 -20.25 17.94 6.71
N LYS A 243 -20.32 18.87 7.67
CA LYS A 243 -21.00 20.15 7.50
C LYS A 243 -20.30 21.04 6.47
N GLU A 244 -18.97 21.09 6.54
CA GLU A 244 -18.16 21.82 5.56
C GLU A 244 -18.39 21.30 4.14
N GLY A 245 -18.33 19.99 3.93
CA GLY A 245 -18.54 19.40 2.60
C GLY A 245 -19.89 19.72 1.99
N VAL A 246 -20.96 19.63 2.77
CA VAL A 246 -22.33 19.95 2.31
C VAL A 246 -22.46 21.44 1.98
N ASN A 247 -21.97 22.32 2.88
CA ASN A 247 -22.01 23.78 2.65
C ASN A 247 -21.20 24.19 1.42
N ALA A 248 -19.98 23.69 1.29
CA ALA A 248 -19.13 23.97 0.13
C ALA A 248 -19.80 23.54 -1.19
N PHE A 249 -20.45 22.36 -1.20
CA PHE A 249 -21.19 21.89 -2.37
C PHE A 249 -22.37 22.80 -2.73
N LEU A 250 -23.18 23.21 -1.75
CA LEU A 250 -24.33 24.11 -1.97
C LEU A 250 -23.90 25.51 -2.39
N GLU A 251 -22.78 26.00 -1.88
CA GLU A 251 -22.18 27.29 -2.19
C GLU A 251 -21.31 27.28 -3.48
N LYS A 252 -21.14 26.10 -4.10
CA LYS A 252 -20.31 25.89 -5.32
C LYS A 252 -18.86 26.33 -5.16
N ARG A 253 -18.28 26.10 -4.00
CA ARG A 253 -16.87 26.34 -3.70
C ARG A 253 -16.15 25.03 -3.34
N SER A 254 -14.81 25.07 -3.30
CA SER A 254 -14.02 23.98 -2.78
C SER A 254 -14.17 23.87 -1.25
N PRO A 255 -14.25 22.66 -0.69
CA PRO A 255 -14.26 22.47 0.76
C PRO A 255 -12.88 22.71 1.38
N GLU A 256 -12.88 23.14 2.64
CA GLU A 256 -11.69 23.32 3.48
C GLU A 256 -11.71 22.28 4.61
N TRP A 257 -11.07 21.14 4.38
CA TRP A 257 -11.07 20.03 5.34
C TRP A 257 -10.21 20.32 6.58
N LYS A 258 -10.69 19.89 7.77
CA LYS A 258 -10.01 20.03 9.05
C LYS A 258 -9.41 18.72 9.54
#